data_65e8f3af9eec07c0710d1190dfde853a
#
_entry.id   65e8f3af9eec07c0710d1190dfde853a
#
_cell.length_a   1.000
_cell.length_b   1.000
_cell.length_c   1.000
_cell.angle_alpha   90.00
_cell.angle_beta   90.00
_cell.angle_gamma   90.00
#
_symmetry.space_group_name_H-M   'P 1'
#
loop_
_entity.id
_entity.type
_entity.pdbx_description
1 polymer ?
#
loop_
_entity_poly.entity_id
_entity_poly.type
_entity_poly.pdbx_seq_one_letter_code
_entity_poly.pdbx_strand_id
1 'polypeptide(L)'
;RKAEDIRRERAEALLNAKVEAVPENTSSDMLLSDWMAVVRKNHEHRGARDLNGIDNARKNLLKFRADAKLCDVDKQFYLDYIDWLRSSCKTAWGKPVSPKTAHSYYTTLRTALNEAVRENLIASNPWYRLEMTEKIKVPESKRDFLTIEEIKRMMATPFFNEQVRQAYLFSCFCGLRISDIRKLRWRDLSMSGGQWRASVVMTKTIHPVYIPLSSQAVKWLPERGDCTHDGLVFGGLPNEGNLCVNLKNWAEKAGVKKNVTFHTARHSCAVLLLTLGADIYTVSKILGHRSVRSTQVYAKIVDKKKDDAIALVDNAF
;
A
#
# COMPACT_ATOMS: atom_id res chain seq x y z
N ARG A 1 34.55 -4.62 -0.34
CA ARG A 1 35.27 -3.45 -0.90
C ARG A 1 35.63 -3.68 -2.36
N LYS A 2 36.53 -4.59 -2.71
CA LYS A 2 36.93 -4.85 -4.11
C LYS A 2 35.78 -5.18 -5.08
N ALA A 3 34.76 -5.92 -4.65
CA ALA A 3 33.60 -6.26 -5.48
C ALA A 3 32.62 -5.10 -5.67
N GLU A 4 32.56 -4.19 -4.72
CA GLU A 4 31.74 -2.95 -4.80
C GLU A 4 32.45 -1.92 -5.70
N ASP A 5 33.75 -1.81 -5.60
CA ASP A 5 34.55 -0.92 -6.46
C ASP A 5 34.44 -1.34 -7.93
N ILE A 6 34.53 -2.65 -8.23
CA ILE A 6 34.34 -3.19 -9.60
C ILE A 6 32.91 -2.97 -10.11
N ARG A 7 31.90 -3.08 -9.25
CA ARG A 7 30.50 -2.78 -9.64
C ARG A 7 30.31 -1.29 -9.93
N ARG A 8 30.96 -0.44 -9.17
CA ARG A 8 30.91 1.01 -9.35
C ARG A 8 31.64 1.43 -10.62
N GLU A 9 32.84 0.93 -10.87
CA GLU A 9 33.60 1.18 -12.13
C GLU A 9 32.83 0.67 -13.37
N ARG A 10 32.22 -0.52 -13.30
CA ARG A 10 31.41 -1.04 -14.41
C ARG A 10 30.13 -0.22 -14.62
N ALA A 11 29.51 0.27 -13.55
CA ALA A 11 28.36 1.15 -13.65
C ALA A 11 28.73 2.51 -14.25
N GLU A 12 29.86 3.09 -13.86
CA GLU A 12 30.41 4.33 -14.42
C GLU A 12 30.86 4.17 -15.88
N ALA A 13 31.51 3.06 -16.22
CA ALA A 13 31.90 2.75 -17.59
C ALA A 13 30.68 2.55 -18.52
N LEU A 14 29.61 1.89 -18.04
CA LEU A 14 28.36 1.74 -18.77
C LEU A 14 27.58 3.06 -18.90
N LEU A 15 27.68 3.96 -17.92
CA LEU A 15 27.13 5.31 -18.01
C LEU A 15 27.87 6.14 -19.06
N ASN A 16 29.21 6.12 -19.04
CA ASN A 16 30.04 6.89 -19.95
C ASN A 16 29.95 6.39 -21.41
N ALA A 17 29.90 5.08 -21.63
CA ALA A 17 29.71 4.50 -22.97
C ALA A 17 28.35 4.80 -23.59
N LYS A 18 27.30 5.07 -22.79
CA LYS A 18 25.98 5.49 -23.29
C LYS A 18 25.87 6.99 -23.59
N VAL A 19 26.77 7.82 -23.07
CA VAL A 19 26.77 9.27 -23.30
C VAL A 19 27.29 9.64 -24.69
N GLU A 20 28.12 8.79 -25.33
CA GLU A 20 28.72 9.07 -26.63
C GLU A 20 27.85 8.73 -27.86
N ALA A 21 26.66 8.17 -27.68
CA ALA A 21 25.84 7.64 -28.78
C ALA A 21 24.36 8.13 -28.76
N VAL A 22 24.12 9.41 -28.52
CA VAL A 22 22.77 9.97 -28.71
C VAL A 22 22.78 10.87 -29.95
N PRO A 23 22.03 10.54 -31.03
CA PRO A 23 21.78 11.48 -32.12
C PRO A 23 21.03 12.68 -31.58
N GLU A 24 21.39 13.86 -31.99
CA GLU A 24 20.60 15.09 -31.79
C GLU A 24 19.21 14.90 -32.40
N ASN A 25 18.24 14.52 -31.59
CA ASN A 25 16.90 14.24 -32.06
C ASN A 25 15.88 15.12 -31.33
N THR A 26 15.04 15.75 -32.10
CA THR A 26 13.92 16.65 -31.76
C THR A 26 12.93 16.14 -30.68
N SER A 27 13.08 14.91 -30.20
CA SER A 27 12.23 14.31 -29.19
C SER A 27 12.49 14.81 -27.75
N SER A 28 13.65 15.42 -27.49
CA SER A 28 13.99 16.01 -26.18
C SER A 28 13.24 17.31 -25.88
N ASP A 29 12.68 17.96 -26.90
CA ASP A 29 11.88 19.19 -26.78
C ASP A 29 10.43 18.96 -26.31
N MET A 30 10.03 17.70 -26.12
CA MET A 30 8.71 17.36 -25.59
C MET A 30 8.54 17.87 -24.16
N LEU A 31 7.37 18.45 -23.85
CA LEU A 31 7.04 18.83 -22.49
C LEU A 31 7.03 17.61 -21.55
N LEU A 32 7.65 17.75 -20.39
CA LEU A 32 7.71 16.70 -19.39
C LEU A 32 6.31 16.26 -18.92
N SER A 33 5.37 17.20 -18.86
CA SER A 33 3.97 16.91 -18.56
C SER A 33 3.28 16.06 -19.64
N ASP A 34 3.62 16.26 -20.91
CA ASP A 34 3.05 15.48 -22.02
C ASP A 34 3.67 14.10 -22.08
N TRP A 35 4.97 13.99 -21.80
CA TRP A 35 5.61 12.69 -21.61
C TRP A 35 4.94 11.88 -20.49
N MET A 36 4.65 12.50 -19.35
CA MET A 36 3.92 11.81 -18.27
C MET A 36 2.52 11.35 -18.70
N ALA A 37 1.85 12.06 -19.59
CA ALA A 37 0.57 11.61 -20.15
C ALA A 37 0.74 10.38 -21.07
N VAL A 38 1.82 10.33 -21.85
CA VAL A 38 2.18 9.14 -22.65
C VAL A 38 2.47 7.95 -21.74
N VAL A 39 3.28 8.14 -20.70
CA VAL A 39 3.57 7.10 -19.68
C VAL A 39 2.28 6.57 -19.06
N ARG A 40 1.34 7.45 -18.70
CA ARG A 40 0.03 7.06 -18.19
C ARG A 40 -0.73 6.13 -19.15
N LYS A 41 -0.79 6.50 -20.45
CA LYS A 41 -1.44 5.68 -21.49
C LYS A 41 -0.75 4.32 -21.63
N ASN A 42 0.58 4.29 -21.63
CA ASN A 42 1.35 3.06 -21.72
C ASN A 42 1.06 2.13 -20.52
N HIS A 43 0.96 2.69 -19.31
CA HIS A 43 0.60 1.92 -18.12
C HIS A 43 -0.83 1.37 -18.21
N GLU A 44 -1.78 2.16 -18.74
CA GLU A 44 -3.17 1.74 -18.97
C GLU A 44 -3.23 0.56 -19.96
N HIS A 45 -2.55 0.65 -21.09
CA HIS A 45 -2.45 -0.43 -22.07
C HIS A 45 -1.80 -1.70 -21.50
N ARG A 46 -0.86 -1.57 -20.56
CA ARG A 46 -0.24 -2.70 -19.84
C ARG A 46 -1.15 -3.25 -18.72
N GLY A 47 -2.38 -2.75 -18.59
CA GLY A 47 -3.35 -3.23 -17.60
C GLY A 47 -3.12 -2.71 -16.18
N ALA A 48 -2.40 -1.61 -16.00
CA ALA A 48 -2.26 -0.96 -14.70
C ALA A 48 -3.62 -0.41 -14.24
N ARG A 49 -4.02 -0.75 -13.01
CA ARG A 49 -5.35 -0.40 -12.46
C ARG A 49 -5.37 0.93 -11.70
N ASP A 50 -4.23 1.35 -11.18
CA ASP A 50 -4.12 2.60 -10.41
C ASP A 50 -3.20 3.58 -11.16
N LEU A 51 -3.82 4.47 -11.90
CA LEU A 51 -3.15 5.52 -12.68
C LEU A 51 -3.18 6.88 -11.96
N ASN A 52 -3.96 6.97 -10.85
CA ASN A 52 -4.12 8.22 -10.10
C ASN A 52 -2.79 8.77 -9.59
N GLY A 53 -1.83 7.90 -9.28
CA GLY A 53 -0.48 8.30 -8.87
C GLY A 53 0.23 9.12 -9.93
N ILE A 54 0.12 8.71 -11.21
CA ILE A 54 0.73 9.41 -12.35
C ILE A 54 -0.01 10.73 -12.62
N ASP A 55 -1.36 10.70 -12.63
CA ASP A 55 -2.18 11.88 -12.86
C ASP A 55 -1.93 12.98 -11.80
N ASN A 56 -1.84 12.58 -10.52
CA ASN A 56 -1.57 13.50 -9.43
C ASN A 56 -0.13 14.06 -9.49
N ALA A 57 0.86 13.24 -9.80
CA ALA A 57 2.24 13.70 -9.98
C ALA A 57 2.34 14.69 -11.14
N ARG A 58 1.69 14.39 -12.30
CA ARG A 58 1.62 15.29 -13.46
C ARG A 58 0.97 16.62 -13.10
N LYS A 59 -0.19 16.63 -12.42
CA LYS A 59 -0.86 17.85 -11.97
C LYS A 59 0.03 18.71 -11.08
N ASN A 60 0.82 18.09 -10.21
CA ASN A 60 1.72 18.82 -9.33
C ASN A 60 2.98 19.29 -10.04
N LEU A 61 3.48 18.53 -11.02
CA LEU A 61 4.55 18.98 -11.90
C LEU A 61 4.17 20.26 -12.67
N LEU A 62 2.95 20.32 -13.22
CA LEU A 62 2.42 21.52 -13.87
C LEU A 62 2.35 22.74 -12.95
N LYS A 63 2.14 22.55 -11.65
CA LYS A 63 2.19 23.65 -10.66
C LYS A 63 3.62 24.08 -10.34
N PHE A 64 4.57 23.18 -10.43
CA PHE A 64 5.99 23.46 -10.19
C PHE A 64 6.61 24.18 -11.38
N ARG A 65 6.54 23.59 -12.56
CA ARG A 65 7.10 24.13 -13.81
C ARG A 65 6.33 23.58 -15.01
N ALA A 66 5.37 24.34 -15.52
CA ALA A 66 4.46 23.89 -16.57
C ALA A 66 5.14 23.75 -17.95
N ASP A 67 6.14 24.55 -18.19
CA ASP A 67 6.91 24.65 -19.44
C ASP A 67 8.14 23.74 -19.50
N ALA A 68 8.40 22.95 -18.44
CA ALA A 68 9.56 22.07 -18.38
C ALA A 68 9.53 21.03 -19.50
N LYS A 69 10.62 20.94 -20.25
CA LYS A 69 10.87 19.94 -21.29
C LYS A 69 11.70 18.79 -20.76
N LEU A 70 11.75 17.67 -21.49
CA LEU A 70 12.59 16.52 -21.13
C LEU A 70 14.09 16.89 -21.11
N CYS A 71 14.54 17.78 -22.01
CA CYS A 71 15.93 18.25 -22.04
C CYS A 71 16.32 19.12 -20.83
N ASP A 72 15.35 19.77 -20.18
CA ASP A 72 15.61 20.63 -19.01
C ASP A 72 15.83 19.85 -17.72
N VAL A 73 15.56 18.54 -17.75
CA VAL A 73 15.61 17.71 -16.53
C VAL A 73 17.05 17.28 -16.25
N ASP A 74 17.72 18.06 -15.46
CA ASP A 74 19.05 17.78 -14.93
C ASP A 74 19.03 17.49 -13.40
N LYS A 75 20.20 17.39 -12.77
CA LYS A 75 20.30 17.21 -11.32
C LYS A 75 19.67 18.38 -10.56
N GLN A 76 19.90 19.63 -11.04
CA GLN A 76 19.38 20.82 -10.38
C GLN A 76 17.85 20.88 -10.45
N PHE A 77 17.25 20.52 -11.58
CA PHE A 77 15.80 20.40 -11.71
C PHE A 77 15.20 19.47 -10.63
N TYR A 78 15.87 18.33 -10.38
CA TYR A 78 15.41 17.43 -9.34
C TYR A 78 15.53 18.02 -7.94
N LEU A 79 16.61 18.74 -7.64
CA LEU A 79 16.80 19.40 -6.34
C LEU A 79 15.72 20.45 -6.12
N ASP A 80 15.47 21.30 -7.11
CA ASP A 80 14.42 22.32 -7.08
C ASP A 80 13.02 21.69 -6.89
N TYR A 81 12.75 20.59 -7.60
CA TYR A 81 11.49 19.88 -7.47
C TYR A 81 11.31 19.25 -6.09
N ILE A 82 12.36 18.68 -5.51
CA ILE A 82 12.37 18.13 -4.15
C ILE A 82 12.07 19.23 -3.13
N ASP A 83 12.72 20.37 -3.24
CA ASP A 83 12.54 21.50 -2.33
C ASP A 83 11.13 22.09 -2.46
N TRP A 84 10.63 22.21 -3.67
CA TRP A 84 9.24 22.62 -3.91
C TRP A 84 8.23 21.61 -3.31
N LEU A 85 8.45 20.31 -3.45
CA LEU A 85 7.60 19.28 -2.85
C LEU A 85 7.57 19.35 -1.32
N ARG A 86 8.70 19.73 -0.69
CA ARG A 86 8.82 19.83 0.77
C ARG A 86 8.23 21.12 1.34
N SER A 87 8.37 22.22 0.62
CA SER A 87 8.05 23.57 1.14
C SER A 87 6.74 24.15 0.62
N SER A 88 6.47 23.99 -0.69
CA SER A 88 5.46 24.77 -1.40
C SER A 88 4.29 23.95 -1.93
N CYS A 89 4.48 22.64 -2.13
CA CYS A 89 3.45 21.76 -2.68
C CYS A 89 2.29 21.59 -1.70
N LYS A 90 1.08 21.94 -2.16
CA LYS A 90 -0.13 21.89 -1.36
C LYS A 90 -1.17 20.93 -1.96
N THR A 91 -1.96 20.32 -1.09
CA THR A 91 -3.15 19.54 -1.45
C THR A 91 -4.24 20.47 -2.04
N ALA A 92 -5.30 19.89 -2.60
CA ALA A 92 -6.47 20.65 -3.06
C ALA A 92 -7.11 21.51 -1.94
N TRP A 93 -6.89 21.15 -0.69
CA TRP A 93 -7.41 21.84 0.51
C TRP A 93 -6.43 22.89 1.07
N GLY A 94 -5.38 23.25 0.31
CA GLY A 94 -4.38 24.25 0.72
C GLY A 94 -3.38 23.79 1.80
N LYS A 95 -3.47 22.56 2.28
CA LYS A 95 -2.54 22.00 3.28
C LYS A 95 -1.27 21.48 2.61
N PRO A 96 -0.08 21.57 3.27
CA PRO A 96 1.13 20.93 2.76
C PRO A 96 0.90 19.45 2.47
N VAL A 97 1.52 18.93 1.42
CA VAL A 97 1.47 17.49 1.13
C VAL A 97 2.24 16.71 2.20
N SER A 98 1.76 15.51 2.51
CA SER A 98 2.46 14.64 3.46
C SER A 98 3.83 14.19 2.89
N PRO A 99 4.84 13.91 3.73
CA PRO A 99 6.13 13.38 3.27
C PRO A 99 5.99 12.12 2.41
N LYS A 100 4.99 11.28 2.69
CA LYS A 100 4.67 10.10 1.89
C LYS A 100 4.14 10.46 0.51
N THR A 101 3.31 11.48 0.41
CA THR A 101 2.77 11.98 -0.86
C THR A 101 3.87 12.62 -1.69
N ALA A 102 4.72 13.45 -1.07
CA ALA A 102 5.90 14.04 -1.72
C ALA A 102 6.83 12.95 -2.28
N HIS A 103 7.13 11.91 -1.48
CA HIS A 103 7.90 10.76 -1.93
C HIS A 103 7.23 10.03 -3.09
N SER A 104 5.90 9.91 -3.10
CA SER A 104 5.16 9.29 -4.21
C SER A 104 5.32 10.09 -5.51
N TYR A 105 5.14 11.41 -5.48
CA TYR A 105 5.31 12.27 -6.67
C TYR A 105 6.74 12.23 -7.19
N TYR A 106 7.72 12.34 -6.32
CA TYR A 106 9.13 12.23 -6.61
C TYR A 106 9.51 10.90 -7.29
N THR A 107 8.99 9.78 -6.77
CA THR A 107 9.27 8.45 -7.35
C THR A 107 8.51 8.21 -8.65
N THR A 108 7.34 8.80 -8.82
CA THR A 108 6.58 8.74 -10.08
C THR A 108 7.33 9.46 -11.19
N LEU A 109 7.89 10.65 -10.92
CA LEU A 109 8.74 11.36 -11.88
C LEU A 109 9.96 10.51 -12.28
N ARG A 110 10.65 9.90 -11.29
CA ARG A 110 11.76 8.98 -11.57
C ARG A 110 11.34 7.84 -12.51
N THR A 111 10.17 7.25 -12.27
CA THR A 111 9.66 6.15 -13.10
C THR A 111 9.39 6.62 -14.53
N ALA A 112 8.77 7.78 -14.71
CA ALA A 112 8.51 8.36 -16.02
C ALA A 112 9.81 8.66 -16.79
N LEU A 113 10.84 9.17 -16.12
CA LEU A 113 12.13 9.44 -16.76
C LEU A 113 12.92 8.14 -17.05
N ASN A 114 12.75 7.08 -16.26
CA ASN A 114 13.31 5.77 -16.61
C ASN A 114 12.64 5.20 -17.88
N GLU A 115 11.37 5.49 -18.12
CA GLU A 115 10.72 5.15 -19.39
C GLU A 115 11.24 6.02 -20.54
N ALA A 116 11.49 7.31 -20.32
CA ALA A 116 12.10 8.18 -21.34
C ALA A 116 13.50 7.70 -21.76
N VAL A 117 14.31 7.20 -20.81
CA VAL A 117 15.61 6.57 -21.12
C VAL A 117 15.42 5.31 -21.96
N ARG A 118 14.42 4.48 -21.65
CA ARG A 118 14.15 3.24 -22.42
C ARG A 118 13.69 3.53 -23.85
N GLU A 119 12.96 4.62 -24.04
CA GLU A 119 12.49 5.09 -25.36
C GLU A 119 13.56 5.94 -26.08
N ASN A 120 14.77 6.06 -25.54
CA ASN A 120 15.89 6.87 -26.08
C ASN A 120 15.56 8.36 -26.26
N LEU A 121 14.62 8.91 -25.47
CA LEU A 121 14.29 10.33 -25.49
C LEU A 121 15.29 11.17 -24.69
N ILE A 122 15.91 10.58 -23.67
CA ILE A 122 17.00 11.16 -22.88
C ILE A 122 18.09 10.10 -22.63
N ALA A 123 19.33 10.55 -22.57
CA ALA A 123 20.49 9.65 -22.41
C ALA A 123 20.53 8.94 -21.04
N SER A 124 20.17 9.63 -19.98
CA SER A 124 20.20 9.09 -18.63
C SER A 124 19.18 9.79 -17.73
N ASN A 125 18.72 9.11 -16.69
CA ASN A 125 17.87 9.72 -15.68
C ASN A 125 18.73 10.42 -14.61
N PRO A 126 18.64 11.76 -14.46
CA PRO A 126 19.44 12.52 -13.52
C PRO A 126 19.22 12.14 -12.05
N TRP A 127 18.12 11.47 -11.72
CA TRP A 127 17.84 10.94 -10.38
C TRP A 127 18.99 10.09 -9.82
N TYR A 128 19.72 9.38 -10.68
CA TYR A 128 20.84 8.53 -10.26
C TYR A 128 22.07 9.32 -9.83
N ARG A 129 22.14 10.62 -10.19
CA ARG A 129 23.21 11.55 -9.77
C ARG A 129 22.95 12.19 -8.41
N LEU A 130 21.74 11.99 -7.83
CA LEU A 130 21.40 12.49 -6.51
C LEU A 130 22.07 11.66 -5.42
N GLU A 131 22.64 12.35 -4.44
CA GLU A 131 23.15 11.71 -3.22
C GLU A 131 21.98 11.16 -2.36
N MET A 132 22.29 10.18 -1.50
CA MET A 132 21.27 9.59 -0.62
C MET A 132 20.65 10.60 0.36
N THR A 133 21.41 11.63 0.72
CA THR A 133 20.98 12.74 1.59
C THR A 133 20.05 13.73 0.89
N GLU A 134 20.20 13.90 -0.41
CA GLU A 134 19.37 14.77 -1.26
C GLU A 134 17.99 14.14 -1.53
N LYS A 135 17.90 12.82 -1.56
CA LYS A 135 16.68 12.09 -1.88
C LYS A 135 15.59 12.21 -0.81
N ILE A 136 14.33 12.23 -1.24
CA ILE A 136 13.19 12.13 -0.32
C ILE A 136 13.16 10.71 0.24
N LYS A 137 13.40 10.56 1.55
CA LYS A 137 13.31 9.27 2.24
C LYS A 137 11.86 8.82 2.38
N VAL A 138 11.64 7.51 2.30
CA VAL A 138 10.34 6.94 2.63
C VAL A 138 10.09 7.14 4.13
N PRO A 139 9.02 7.86 4.53
CA PRO A 139 8.73 8.03 5.95
C PRO A 139 8.32 6.69 6.55
N GLU A 140 8.74 6.44 7.78
CA GLU A 140 8.21 5.29 8.53
C GLU A 140 6.71 5.48 8.73
N SER A 141 5.93 4.50 8.28
CA SER A 141 4.49 4.52 8.49
C SER A 141 4.14 3.81 9.79
N LYS A 142 3.71 4.55 10.80
CA LYS A 142 2.99 3.95 11.93
C LYS A 142 1.64 3.45 11.40
N ARG A 143 1.34 2.19 11.66
CA ARG A 143 0.06 1.58 11.29
C ARG A 143 -0.73 1.35 12.56
N ASP A 144 -1.87 2.02 12.66
CA ASP A 144 -2.79 1.78 13.76
C ASP A 144 -3.38 0.37 13.65
N PHE A 145 -3.48 -0.31 14.77
CA PHE A 145 -4.15 -1.59 14.95
C PHE A 145 -4.85 -1.60 16.31
N LEU A 146 -5.86 -2.42 16.45
CA LEU A 146 -6.57 -2.62 17.71
C LEU A 146 -5.92 -3.75 18.51
N THR A 147 -5.76 -3.54 19.81
CA THR A 147 -5.41 -4.61 20.75
C THR A 147 -6.60 -5.55 20.96
N ILE A 148 -6.37 -6.70 21.60
CA ILE A 148 -7.45 -7.65 21.94
C ILE A 148 -8.53 -6.96 22.77
N GLU A 149 -8.12 -6.14 23.75
CA GLU A 149 -9.03 -5.40 24.64
C GLU A 149 -9.83 -4.33 23.87
N GLU A 150 -9.20 -3.65 22.89
CA GLU A 150 -9.89 -2.69 22.04
C GLU A 150 -10.89 -3.37 21.12
N ILE A 151 -10.55 -4.53 20.54
CA ILE A 151 -11.49 -5.33 19.74
C ILE A 151 -12.68 -5.77 20.61
N LYS A 152 -12.45 -6.25 21.84
CA LYS A 152 -13.52 -6.62 22.77
C LYS A 152 -14.44 -5.44 23.10
N ARG A 153 -13.88 -4.23 23.30
CA ARG A 153 -14.69 -3.02 23.51
C ARG A 153 -15.53 -2.68 22.29
N MET A 154 -14.96 -2.74 21.09
CA MET A 154 -15.70 -2.55 19.84
C MET A 154 -16.84 -3.58 19.72
N MET A 155 -16.58 -4.85 20.03
CA MET A 155 -17.60 -5.91 20.02
C MET A 155 -18.74 -5.64 20.99
N ALA A 156 -18.44 -5.11 22.17
CA ALA A 156 -19.44 -4.81 23.21
C ALA A 156 -20.22 -3.52 22.96
N THR A 157 -19.71 -2.63 22.10
CA THR A 157 -20.33 -1.33 21.83
C THR A 157 -21.36 -1.45 20.71
N PRO A 158 -22.65 -1.13 20.95
CA PRO A 158 -23.67 -1.13 19.93
C PRO A 158 -23.33 -0.15 18.79
N PHE A 159 -23.70 -0.53 17.58
CA PHE A 159 -23.51 0.31 16.41
C PHE A 159 -24.79 0.34 15.55
N PHE A 160 -25.15 1.52 15.03
CA PHE A 160 -26.42 1.72 14.32
C PHE A 160 -26.49 0.98 12.97
N ASN A 161 -25.34 0.69 12.35
CA ASN A 161 -25.26 -0.06 11.09
C ASN A 161 -24.63 -1.44 11.36
N GLU A 162 -25.51 -2.42 11.55
CA GLU A 162 -25.09 -3.78 11.89
C GLU A 162 -24.25 -4.44 10.78
N GLN A 163 -24.53 -4.17 9.51
CA GLN A 163 -23.71 -4.71 8.42
C GLN A 163 -22.26 -4.17 8.43
N VAL A 164 -22.08 -2.89 8.74
CA VAL A 164 -20.73 -2.32 8.89
C VAL A 164 -20.04 -2.93 10.09
N ARG A 165 -20.73 -3.10 11.21
CA ARG A 165 -20.21 -3.73 12.42
C ARG A 165 -19.75 -5.15 12.14
N GLN A 166 -20.60 -5.95 11.54
CA GLN A 166 -20.31 -7.34 11.16
C GLN A 166 -19.12 -7.42 10.20
N ALA A 167 -19.13 -6.65 9.11
CA ALA A 167 -18.07 -6.63 8.12
C ALA A 167 -16.71 -6.21 8.71
N TYR A 168 -16.71 -5.22 9.61
CA TYR A 168 -15.49 -4.74 10.27
C TYR A 168 -14.91 -5.80 11.21
N LEU A 169 -15.73 -6.38 12.08
CA LEU A 169 -15.30 -7.40 13.03
C LEU A 169 -14.94 -8.71 12.31
N PHE A 170 -15.66 -9.09 11.27
CA PHE A 170 -15.25 -10.17 10.37
C PHE A 170 -13.85 -9.93 9.81
N SER A 171 -13.56 -8.71 9.33
CA SER A 171 -12.21 -8.34 8.86
C SER A 171 -11.15 -8.43 9.96
N CYS A 172 -11.48 -8.10 11.21
CA CYS A 172 -10.56 -8.24 12.35
C CYS A 172 -10.12 -9.69 12.58
N PHE A 173 -10.93 -10.68 12.20
CA PHE A 173 -10.66 -12.10 12.43
C PHE A 173 -10.25 -12.89 11.19
N CYS A 174 -10.50 -12.39 9.97
CA CYS A 174 -10.09 -13.04 8.72
C CYS A 174 -9.05 -12.27 7.91
N GLY A 175 -8.85 -10.98 8.20
CA GLY A 175 -7.86 -10.13 7.54
C GLY A 175 -8.20 -9.68 6.11
N LEU A 176 -9.41 -9.92 5.60
CA LEU A 176 -9.82 -9.47 4.26
C LEU A 176 -9.86 -7.94 4.18
N ARG A 177 -9.49 -7.39 3.01
CA ARG A 177 -9.61 -5.95 2.74
C ARG A 177 -11.08 -5.59 2.48
N ILE A 178 -11.44 -4.33 2.70
CA ILE A 178 -12.80 -3.83 2.38
C ILE A 178 -13.18 -4.10 0.91
N SER A 179 -12.23 -3.99 -0.02
CA SER A 179 -12.47 -4.29 -1.44
C SER A 179 -12.84 -5.75 -1.68
N ASP A 180 -12.31 -6.67 -0.88
CA ASP A 180 -12.58 -8.10 -0.98
C ASP A 180 -13.89 -8.44 -0.25
N ILE A 181 -14.16 -7.84 0.91
CA ILE A 181 -15.41 -7.97 1.67
C ILE A 181 -16.61 -7.49 0.85
N ARG A 182 -16.50 -6.36 0.13
CA ARG A 182 -17.56 -5.84 -0.75
C ARG A 182 -17.94 -6.78 -1.89
N LYS A 183 -17.05 -7.71 -2.26
CA LYS A 183 -17.25 -8.66 -3.34
C LYS A 183 -17.50 -10.07 -2.86
N LEU A 184 -17.38 -10.31 -1.54
CA LEU A 184 -17.54 -11.62 -0.94
C LEU A 184 -18.98 -12.12 -1.15
N ARG A 185 -19.11 -13.29 -1.75
CA ARG A 185 -20.39 -13.95 -2.02
C ARG A 185 -20.54 -15.18 -1.14
N TRP A 186 -21.76 -15.63 -0.96
CA TRP A 186 -22.02 -16.83 -0.19
C TRP A 186 -21.37 -18.08 -0.79
N ARG A 187 -21.23 -18.14 -2.12
CA ARG A 187 -20.51 -19.21 -2.83
C ARG A 187 -19.02 -19.27 -2.50
N ASP A 188 -18.44 -18.17 -2.07
CA ASP A 188 -17.02 -18.10 -1.71
C ASP A 188 -16.77 -18.65 -0.31
N LEU A 189 -17.83 -18.95 0.46
CA LEU A 189 -17.80 -19.54 1.78
C LEU A 189 -18.21 -21.00 1.72
N SER A 190 -17.38 -21.89 2.25
CA SER A 190 -17.64 -23.32 2.28
C SER A 190 -17.28 -23.91 3.65
N MET A 191 -17.96 -24.97 4.01
CA MET A 191 -17.62 -25.79 5.18
C MET A 191 -17.03 -27.12 4.69
N SER A 192 -15.85 -27.45 5.16
CA SER A 192 -15.17 -28.70 4.85
C SER A 192 -14.48 -29.24 6.09
N GLY A 193 -14.78 -30.49 6.47
CA GLY A 193 -14.23 -31.13 7.65
C GLY A 193 -14.54 -30.37 8.96
N GLY A 194 -15.73 -29.78 9.10
CA GLY A 194 -16.13 -29.00 10.28
C GLY A 194 -15.50 -27.60 10.36
N GLN A 195 -14.67 -27.20 9.39
CA GLN A 195 -13.99 -25.91 9.33
C GLN A 195 -14.56 -25.02 8.22
N TRP A 196 -15.01 -23.82 8.55
CA TRP A 196 -15.37 -22.80 7.60
C TRP A 196 -14.14 -22.24 6.88
N ARG A 197 -14.26 -22.01 5.58
CA ARG A 197 -13.21 -21.44 4.71
C ARG A 197 -13.79 -20.38 3.80
N ALA A 198 -13.01 -19.35 3.55
CA ALA A 198 -13.28 -18.36 2.50
C ALA A 198 -12.29 -18.54 1.35
N SER A 199 -12.80 -18.71 0.12
CA SER A 199 -12.02 -18.83 -1.11
C SER A 199 -12.19 -17.54 -1.90
N VAL A 200 -11.21 -16.64 -1.86
CA VAL A 200 -11.34 -15.29 -2.39
C VAL A 200 -10.21 -14.98 -3.38
N VAL A 201 -10.57 -14.46 -4.55
CA VAL A 201 -9.59 -13.84 -5.45
C VAL A 201 -9.40 -12.39 -5.00
N MET A 202 -8.25 -12.11 -4.37
CA MET A 202 -7.94 -10.78 -3.84
C MET A 202 -7.99 -9.70 -4.92
N THR A 203 -8.81 -8.68 -4.75
CA THR A 203 -9.02 -7.60 -5.73
C THR A 203 -7.73 -6.87 -6.11
N LYS A 204 -6.86 -6.60 -5.13
CA LYS A 204 -5.62 -5.83 -5.35
C LYS A 204 -4.48 -6.65 -5.95
N THR A 205 -4.39 -7.94 -5.61
CA THR A 205 -3.25 -8.79 -6.01
C THR A 205 -3.61 -9.80 -7.09
N ILE A 206 -4.91 -9.98 -7.40
CA ILE A 206 -5.44 -10.98 -8.34
C ILE A 206 -4.90 -12.38 -8.00
N HIS A 207 -4.81 -12.68 -6.72
CA HIS A 207 -4.29 -13.96 -6.25
C HIS A 207 -5.38 -14.68 -5.47
N PRO A 208 -5.67 -15.96 -5.78
CA PRO A 208 -6.59 -16.75 -4.98
C PRO A 208 -5.98 -16.99 -3.60
N VAL A 209 -6.77 -16.81 -2.55
CA VAL A 209 -6.39 -17.06 -1.18
C VAL A 209 -7.48 -17.89 -0.50
N TYR A 210 -7.06 -18.94 0.19
CA TYR A 210 -7.92 -19.81 0.98
C TYR A 210 -7.68 -19.49 2.45
N ILE A 211 -8.70 -18.92 3.10
CA ILE A 211 -8.60 -18.46 4.49
C ILE A 211 -9.47 -19.37 5.36
N PRO A 212 -8.90 -20.15 6.27
CA PRO A 212 -9.69 -20.81 7.29
C PRO A 212 -10.29 -19.75 8.22
N LEU A 213 -11.59 -19.85 8.49
CA LEU A 213 -12.30 -18.91 9.34
C LEU A 213 -12.38 -19.46 10.75
N SER A 214 -11.94 -18.65 11.72
CA SER A 214 -12.14 -18.98 13.13
C SER A 214 -13.62 -18.92 13.51
N SER A 215 -14.00 -19.58 14.59
CA SER A 215 -15.37 -19.45 15.15
C SER A 215 -15.74 -17.99 15.46
N GLN A 216 -14.75 -17.17 15.82
CA GLN A 216 -14.96 -15.74 16.02
C GLN A 216 -15.28 -15.01 14.68
N ALA A 217 -14.60 -15.36 13.59
CA ALA A 217 -14.94 -14.79 12.27
C ALA A 217 -16.36 -15.20 11.85
N VAL A 218 -16.71 -16.47 12.01
CA VAL A 218 -18.03 -16.99 11.63
C VAL A 218 -19.16 -16.30 12.38
N LYS A 219 -18.99 -15.96 13.66
CA LYS A 219 -19.99 -15.21 14.45
C LYS A 219 -20.35 -13.84 13.85
N TRP A 220 -19.48 -13.27 13.04
CA TRP A 220 -19.69 -11.95 12.42
C TRP A 220 -20.17 -12.06 10.98
N LEU A 221 -20.45 -13.25 10.47
CA LEU A 221 -21.20 -13.41 9.23
C LEU A 221 -22.67 -13.05 9.49
N PRO A 222 -23.32 -12.28 8.59
CA PRO A 222 -24.75 -12.07 8.68
C PRO A 222 -25.50 -13.39 8.46
N GLU A 223 -26.75 -13.45 8.89
CA GLU A 223 -27.64 -14.55 8.52
C GLU A 223 -27.86 -14.53 7.01
N ARG A 224 -27.75 -15.69 6.38
CA ARG A 224 -27.89 -15.79 4.93
C ARG A 224 -29.33 -15.54 4.49
N GLY A 225 -30.34 -15.95 5.28
CA GLY A 225 -31.73 -15.88 4.92
C GLY A 225 -32.00 -16.50 3.55
N ASP A 226 -32.82 -15.86 2.74
CA ASP A 226 -33.18 -16.27 1.38
C ASP A 226 -32.13 -15.84 0.31
N CYS A 227 -30.97 -15.32 0.71
CA CYS A 227 -29.94 -14.94 -0.22
C CYS A 227 -29.46 -16.12 -1.08
N THR A 228 -29.40 -15.88 -2.38
CA THR A 228 -28.88 -16.87 -3.34
C THR A 228 -27.41 -17.18 -3.08
N HIS A 229 -26.92 -18.26 -3.65
CA HIS A 229 -25.51 -18.65 -3.57
C HIS A 229 -24.57 -17.56 -4.13
N ASP A 230 -25.04 -16.83 -5.13
CA ASP A 230 -24.33 -15.70 -5.75
C ASP A 230 -24.55 -14.35 -5.06
N GLY A 231 -25.41 -14.28 -4.05
CA GLY A 231 -25.67 -13.09 -3.28
C GLY A 231 -24.44 -12.61 -2.50
N LEU A 232 -24.33 -11.31 -2.29
CA LEU A 232 -23.26 -10.72 -1.48
C LEU A 232 -23.48 -11.04 0.00
N VAL A 233 -22.40 -11.38 0.71
CA VAL A 233 -22.44 -11.59 2.16
C VAL A 233 -22.70 -10.26 2.88
N PHE A 234 -22.09 -9.16 2.41
CA PHE A 234 -22.22 -7.82 2.98
C PHE A 234 -22.73 -6.83 1.92
N GLY A 235 -23.98 -6.95 1.51
CA GLY A 235 -24.56 -6.18 0.39
C GLY A 235 -24.87 -4.71 0.69
N GLY A 236 -25.07 -4.33 1.96
CA GLY A 236 -25.51 -2.97 2.37
C GLY A 236 -24.40 -2.06 2.89
N LEU A 237 -23.14 -2.28 2.51
CA LEU A 237 -22.05 -1.43 2.98
C LEU A 237 -22.07 -0.05 2.30
N PRO A 238 -22.02 1.06 3.07
CA PRO A 238 -22.02 2.42 2.53
C PRO A 238 -20.76 2.70 1.71
N ASN A 239 -20.74 3.84 1.00
CA ASN A 239 -19.55 4.30 0.29
C ASN A 239 -18.36 4.51 1.26
N GLU A 240 -17.16 4.66 0.70
CA GLU A 240 -15.93 4.66 1.49
C GLU A 240 -15.86 5.86 2.46
N GLY A 241 -16.33 7.04 2.04
CA GLY A 241 -16.35 8.24 2.88
C GLY A 241 -17.24 8.07 4.10
N ASN A 242 -18.48 7.65 3.91
CA ASN A 242 -19.43 7.39 5.00
C ASN A 242 -18.96 6.25 5.91
N LEU A 243 -18.32 5.23 5.32
CA LEU A 243 -17.75 4.12 6.08
C LEU A 243 -16.66 4.58 7.05
N CYS A 244 -15.76 5.46 6.60
CA CYS A 244 -14.71 6.03 7.45
C CYS A 244 -15.28 6.85 8.61
N VAL A 245 -16.28 7.70 8.35
CA VAL A 245 -16.95 8.51 9.39
C VAL A 245 -17.65 7.59 10.39
N ASN A 246 -18.39 6.60 9.90
CA ASN A 246 -19.11 5.66 10.74
C ASN A 246 -18.18 4.88 11.67
N LEU A 247 -17.08 4.36 11.16
CA LEU A 247 -16.08 3.61 11.95
C LEU A 247 -15.42 4.49 13.01
N LYS A 248 -15.10 5.75 12.66
CA LYS A 248 -14.53 6.69 13.62
C LYS A 248 -15.47 6.95 14.77
N ASN A 249 -16.75 7.28 14.48
CA ASN A 249 -17.76 7.53 15.51
C ASN A 249 -17.99 6.30 16.40
N TRP A 250 -17.98 5.10 15.84
CA TRP A 250 -18.12 3.88 16.61
C TRP A 250 -16.91 3.62 17.52
N ALA A 251 -15.69 3.84 17.01
CA ALA A 251 -14.47 3.70 17.79
C ALA A 251 -14.44 4.69 18.97
N GLU A 252 -14.84 5.93 18.76
CA GLU A 252 -14.96 6.95 19.82
C GLU A 252 -15.94 6.51 20.91
N LYS A 253 -17.13 5.97 20.54
CA LYS A 253 -18.08 5.40 21.50
C LYS A 253 -17.53 4.19 22.26
N ALA A 254 -16.69 3.38 21.62
CA ALA A 254 -16.02 2.25 22.24
C ALA A 254 -14.80 2.66 23.11
N GLY A 255 -14.52 3.95 23.24
CA GLY A 255 -13.35 4.46 23.97
C GLY A 255 -12.00 4.12 23.30
N VAL A 256 -11.99 3.95 21.98
CA VAL A 256 -10.80 3.69 21.18
C VAL A 256 -10.30 5.01 20.59
N LYS A 257 -9.14 5.49 21.05
CA LYS A 257 -8.55 6.78 20.64
C LYS A 257 -7.71 6.72 19.36
N LYS A 258 -7.70 5.57 18.68
CA LYS A 258 -6.93 5.36 17.44
C LYS A 258 -7.75 5.76 16.21
N ASN A 259 -7.05 6.06 15.10
CA ASN A 259 -7.72 6.28 13.82
C ASN A 259 -8.19 4.96 13.22
N VAL A 260 -9.46 4.62 13.46
CA VAL A 260 -10.05 3.35 13.04
C VAL A 260 -10.58 3.45 11.61
N THR A 261 -10.05 2.61 10.74
CA THR A 261 -10.45 2.44 9.34
C THR A 261 -10.57 0.94 9.03
N PHE A 262 -11.11 0.55 7.88
CA PHE A 262 -11.10 -0.88 7.50
C PHE A 262 -9.70 -1.48 7.36
N HIS A 263 -8.70 -0.65 7.05
CA HIS A 263 -7.32 -1.11 7.05
C HIS A 263 -6.83 -1.44 8.47
N THR A 264 -7.33 -0.73 9.48
CA THR A 264 -7.05 -1.02 10.89
C THR A 264 -7.54 -2.41 11.28
N ALA A 265 -8.72 -2.86 10.81
CA ALA A 265 -9.20 -4.22 11.06
C ALA A 265 -8.23 -5.28 10.58
N ARG A 266 -7.77 -5.16 9.34
CA ARG A 266 -6.78 -6.08 8.76
C ARG A 266 -5.41 -6.01 9.47
N HIS A 267 -4.97 -4.82 9.88
CA HIS A 267 -3.75 -4.66 10.68
C HIS A 267 -3.90 -5.33 12.04
N SER A 268 -5.07 -5.21 12.66
CA SER A 268 -5.41 -5.87 13.92
C SER A 268 -5.38 -7.39 13.78
N CYS A 269 -5.94 -7.94 12.68
CA CYS A 269 -5.85 -9.36 12.38
C CYS A 269 -4.39 -9.85 12.32
N ALA A 270 -3.54 -9.10 11.60
CA ALA A 270 -2.11 -9.45 11.50
C ALA A 270 -1.42 -9.47 12.86
N VAL A 271 -1.62 -8.42 13.66
CA VAL A 271 -1.01 -8.30 14.98
C VAL A 271 -1.59 -9.36 15.94
N LEU A 272 -2.91 -9.58 15.92
CA LEU A 272 -3.57 -10.61 16.73
C LEU A 272 -2.97 -12.00 16.48
N LEU A 273 -2.86 -12.41 15.21
CA LEU A 273 -2.29 -13.70 14.86
C LEU A 273 -0.82 -13.83 15.30
N LEU A 274 -0.02 -12.80 15.09
CA LEU A 274 1.39 -12.78 15.52
C LEU A 274 1.50 -12.83 17.06
N THR A 275 0.66 -12.11 17.79
CA THR A 275 0.63 -12.10 19.26
C THR A 275 0.23 -13.47 19.82
N LEU A 276 -0.70 -14.15 19.16
CA LEU A 276 -1.16 -15.50 19.53
C LEU A 276 -0.19 -16.61 19.09
N GLY A 277 0.95 -16.30 18.52
CA GLY A 277 1.99 -17.28 18.23
C GLY A 277 2.13 -17.70 16.77
N ALA A 278 1.26 -17.25 15.85
CA ALA A 278 1.43 -17.57 14.43
C ALA A 278 2.75 -17.02 13.89
N ASP A 279 3.41 -17.77 13.02
CA ASP A 279 4.62 -17.28 12.35
C ASP A 279 4.28 -16.26 11.24
N ILE A 280 5.25 -15.43 10.93
CA ILE A 280 5.08 -14.31 9.99
C ILE A 280 4.75 -14.77 8.55
N TYR A 281 5.25 -15.93 8.15
CA TYR A 281 4.99 -16.49 6.83
C TYR A 281 3.53 -16.93 6.70
N THR A 282 3.03 -17.68 7.69
CA THR A 282 1.63 -18.09 7.79
C THR A 282 0.69 -16.87 7.78
N VAL A 283 0.98 -15.86 8.60
CA VAL A 283 0.21 -14.60 8.60
C VAL A 283 0.25 -13.91 7.23
N SER A 284 1.41 -13.88 6.58
CA SER A 284 1.55 -13.32 5.23
C SER A 284 0.66 -14.03 4.20
N LYS A 285 0.55 -15.37 4.29
CA LYS A 285 -0.31 -16.18 3.42
C LYS A 285 -1.80 -15.94 3.71
N ILE A 286 -2.23 -15.94 4.96
CA ILE A 286 -3.62 -15.65 5.36
C ILE A 286 -4.03 -14.27 4.83
N LEU A 287 -3.17 -13.28 4.95
CA LEU A 287 -3.42 -11.94 4.44
C LEU A 287 -3.31 -11.81 2.90
N GLY A 288 -2.84 -12.82 2.18
CA GLY A 288 -2.63 -12.75 0.73
C GLY A 288 -1.61 -11.68 0.33
N HIS A 289 -0.51 -11.56 1.07
CA HIS A 289 0.59 -10.69 0.69
C HIS A 289 1.49 -11.38 -0.35
N ARG A 290 1.86 -10.67 -1.42
CA ARG A 290 2.82 -11.18 -2.42
C ARG A 290 4.21 -11.37 -1.87
N SER A 291 4.58 -10.58 -0.85
CA SER A 291 5.89 -10.63 -0.20
C SER A 291 5.72 -10.55 1.31
N VAL A 292 6.46 -11.39 2.03
CA VAL A 292 6.54 -11.39 3.50
C VAL A 292 6.98 -10.02 4.04
N ARG A 293 7.76 -9.26 3.26
CA ARG A 293 8.17 -7.89 3.61
C ARG A 293 6.99 -6.98 3.97
N SER A 294 5.81 -7.20 3.35
CA SER A 294 4.59 -6.46 3.67
C SER A 294 4.04 -6.79 5.06
N THR A 295 4.40 -7.96 5.61
CA THR A 295 4.01 -8.41 6.95
C THR A 295 5.06 -8.07 8.00
N GLN A 296 6.34 -7.89 7.59
CA GLN A 296 7.45 -7.55 8.50
C GLN A 296 7.23 -6.26 9.29
N VAL A 297 6.40 -5.34 8.78
CA VAL A 297 6.04 -4.12 9.52
C VAL A 297 5.31 -4.40 10.82
N TYR A 298 4.65 -5.56 10.96
CA TYR A 298 3.99 -5.99 12.18
C TYR A 298 4.92 -6.75 13.13
N ALA A 299 5.97 -7.38 12.62
CA ALA A 299 6.94 -8.13 13.43
C ALA A 299 7.65 -7.23 14.46
N LYS A 300 7.88 -5.96 14.12
CA LYS A 300 8.44 -4.96 15.05
C LYS A 300 7.54 -4.68 16.27
N ILE A 301 6.26 -5.04 16.20
CA ILE A 301 5.26 -4.76 17.23
C ILE A 301 5.21 -5.90 18.28
N VAL A 302 5.70 -7.09 17.89
CA VAL A 302 5.62 -8.31 18.71
C VAL A 302 7.01 -8.64 19.31
N ASP A 303 7.61 -7.67 20.02
CA ASP A 303 8.90 -7.88 20.70
C ASP A 303 8.85 -9.00 21.76
N LYS A 304 7.66 -9.26 22.34
CA LYS A 304 7.47 -10.33 23.32
C LYS A 304 7.96 -11.71 22.85
N LYS A 305 7.90 -12.00 21.54
CA LYS A 305 8.42 -13.26 21.00
C LYS A 305 9.93 -13.42 21.09
N LYS A 306 10.67 -12.33 21.23
CA LYS A 306 12.13 -12.40 21.46
C LYS A 306 12.41 -12.92 22.87
N ASP A 307 11.68 -12.40 23.85
CA ASP A 307 11.79 -12.82 25.23
C ASP A 307 11.34 -14.27 25.39
N ASP A 308 10.21 -14.64 24.77
CA ASP A 308 9.71 -16.02 24.75
C ASP A 308 10.72 -16.98 24.07
N ALA A 309 11.38 -16.58 23.00
CA ALA A 309 12.39 -17.38 22.30
C ALA A 309 13.66 -17.57 23.14
N ILE A 310 14.10 -16.57 23.89
CA ILE A 310 15.21 -16.70 24.83
C ILE A 310 14.84 -17.60 25.99
N ALA A 311 13.61 -17.45 26.53
CA ALA A 311 13.12 -18.34 27.59
C ALA A 311 13.08 -19.81 27.18
N LEU A 312 12.88 -20.14 25.89
CA LEU A 312 12.98 -21.53 25.40
C LEU A 312 14.42 -22.07 25.51
N VAL A 313 15.43 -21.23 25.34
CA VAL A 313 16.83 -21.62 25.53
C VAL A 313 17.08 -21.90 27.02
N ASP A 314 16.65 -20.99 27.90
CA ASP A 314 16.82 -21.13 29.36
C ASP A 314 16.12 -22.37 29.90
N ASN A 315 14.99 -22.80 29.29
CA ASN A 315 14.25 -24.01 29.69
C ASN A 315 14.86 -25.30 29.10
N ALA A 316 15.79 -25.21 28.15
CA ALA A 316 16.40 -26.38 27.50
C ALA A 316 17.71 -26.84 28.19
N PHE A 317 18.26 -26.00 29.05
CA PHE A 317 19.50 -26.24 29.82
C PHE A 317 19.28 -26.01 31.30
#